data_a5f62d21eba1112d05ca2bea488e9d14
#
_entry.id   a5f62d21eba1112d05ca2bea488e9d14
#
_cell.length_a   1.000
_cell.length_b   1.000
_cell.length_c   1.000
_cell.angle_alpha   90.00
_cell.angle_beta   90.00
_cell.angle_gamma   90.00
#
_symmetry.space_group_name_H-M   'P 1'
#
loop_
_entity.id
_entity.type
_entity.pdbx_description
1 polymer ?
#
loop_
_entity_poly.entity_id
_entity_poly.type
_entity_poly.pdbx_seq_one_letter_code
_entity_poly.pdbx_strand_id
1 'polypeptide(L)'
;MEFEDEVKEMIDCHQEGDYLDFKEYDYQKDHKEELVKDILALANSHSIRNKYIIIGAIEENNACTKLREIDTKQIRDEAEFQQIINTYIYENLIVNYRILNIDGKNILVIQIPVIN
;
A
#
# COMPACT_ATOMS: atom_id res chain seq x y z
N MET A 1 15.76 -4.58 -7.64
CA MET A 1 14.53 -5.35 -7.89
C MET A 1 13.46 -4.41 -8.39
N GLU A 2 12.76 -4.78 -9.44
CA GLU A 2 11.68 -3.97 -9.96
C GLU A 2 10.54 -3.87 -8.95
N PHE A 3 9.80 -2.77 -9.03
CA PHE A 3 8.66 -2.52 -8.12
C PHE A 3 7.67 -3.68 -8.10
N GLU A 4 7.25 -4.13 -9.28
CA GLU A 4 6.28 -5.23 -9.38
C GLU A 4 6.83 -6.53 -8.80
N ASP A 5 8.09 -6.84 -9.05
CA ASP A 5 8.73 -8.04 -8.53
C ASP A 5 8.83 -8.02 -7.01
N GLU A 6 9.15 -6.86 -6.45
CA GLU A 6 9.21 -6.71 -5.00
C GLU A 6 7.84 -6.88 -4.36
N VAL A 7 6.80 -6.29 -4.98
CA VAL A 7 5.41 -6.46 -4.50
C VAL A 7 5.00 -7.93 -4.55
N LYS A 8 5.34 -8.63 -5.63
CA LYS A 8 5.03 -10.04 -5.75
C LYS A 8 5.73 -10.86 -4.68
N GLU A 9 6.99 -10.55 -4.39
CA GLU A 9 7.72 -11.20 -3.31
C GLU A 9 7.04 -10.96 -1.96
N MET A 10 6.59 -9.73 -1.69
CA MET A 10 5.87 -9.42 -0.46
C MET A 10 4.61 -10.27 -0.32
N ILE A 11 3.85 -10.42 -1.41
CA ILE A 11 2.63 -11.20 -1.42
C ILE A 11 2.93 -12.69 -1.18
N ASP A 12 3.94 -13.21 -1.83
CA ASP A 12 4.20 -14.65 -1.84
C ASP A 12 5.00 -15.12 -0.62
N CYS A 13 5.87 -14.26 -0.06
CA CYS A 13 6.90 -14.72 0.87
C CYS A 13 6.94 -14.00 2.21
N HIS A 14 6.26 -12.86 2.36
CA HIS A 14 6.37 -12.04 3.57
C HIS A 14 5.10 -12.03 4.39
N GLN A 15 5.25 -11.68 5.68
CA GLN A 15 4.14 -11.50 6.60
C GLN A 15 4.03 -10.03 7.00
N GLU A 16 2.85 -9.63 7.45
CA GLU A 16 2.64 -8.28 7.98
C GLU A 16 3.60 -7.96 9.11
N GLY A 17 4.01 -6.70 9.17
CA GLY A 17 4.95 -6.22 10.17
C GLY A 17 5.24 -4.75 9.96
N ASP A 18 6.44 -4.30 10.34
CA ASP A 18 6.83 -2.89 10.31
C ASP A 18 6.86 -2.30 8.91
N TYR A 19 6.89 -3.11 7.88
CA TYR A 19 7.07 -2.65 6.51
C TYR A 19 5.97 -3.14 5.56
N LEU A 20 4.98 -3.86 6.05
CA LEU A 20 4.00 -4.51 5.18
C LEU A 20 2.65 -4.61 5.87
N ASP A 21 1.61 -4.16 5.17
CA ASP A 21 0.23 -4.27 5.60
C ASP A 21 -0.61 -4.76 4.42
N PHE A 22 -1.41 -5.80 4.64
CA PHE A 22 -2.33 -6.33 3.64
C PHE A 22 -3.74 -5.86 3.94
N LYS A 23 -4.46 -5.37 2.91
CA LYS A 23 -5.85 -4.95 3.04
C LYS A 23 -6.67 -5.67 1.97
N GLU A 24 -7.78 -6.25 2.36
CA GLU A 24 -8.70 -6.86 1.40
C GLU A 24 -9.43 -5.79 0.58
N TYR A 25 -9.84 -4.70 1.22
CA TYR A 25 -10.62 -3.63 0.60
C TYR A 25 -9.88 -2.31 0.68
N ASP A 26 -10.15 -1.45 -0.32
CA ASP A 26 -9.61 -0.10 -0.31
C ASP A 26 -10.25 0.73 0.80
N TYR A 27 -9.57 1.79 1.18
CA TYR A 27 -10.09 2.77 2.14
C TYR A 27 -11.31 3.48 1.55
N GLN A 28 -12.32 3.69 2.38
CA GLN A 28 -13.51 4.42 1.96
C GLN A 28 -13.13 5.88 1.64
N LYS A 29 -13.70 6.43 0.57
CA LYS A 29 -13.32 7.76 0.08
C LYS A 29 -13.61 8.86 1.09
N ASP A 30 -14.63 8.72 1.90
CA ASP A 30 -14.99 9.69 2.93
C ASP A 30 -14.29 9.44 4.26
N HIS A 31 -13.41 8.43 4.34
CA HIS A 31 -12.67 8.07 5.55
C HIS A 31 -11.16 8.12 5.32
N LYS A 32 -10.69 9.26 4.84
CA LYS A 32 -9.25 9.44 4.53
C LYS A 32 -8.36 9.40 5.77
N GLU A 33 -8.92 9.61 6.95
CA GLU A 33 -8.16 9.59 8.20
C GLU A 33 -7.56 8.22 8.48
N GLU A 34 -8.22 7.13 8.09
CA GLU A 34 -7.65 5.79 8.24
C GLU A 34 -6.45 5.58 7.33
N LEU A 35 -6.55 6.05 6.09
CA LEU A 35 -5.46 6.00 5.13
C LEU A 35 -4.25 6.77 5.66
N VAL A 36 -4.46 8.01 6.13
CA VAL A 36 -3.40 8.85 6.68
C VAL A 36 -2.76 8.18 7.89
N LYS A 37 -3.56 7.62 8.78
CA LYS A 37 -3.08 6.93 9.98
C LYS A 37 -2.17 5.77 9.62
N ASP A 38 -2.57 4.94 8.67
CA ASP A 38 -1.78 3.78 8.28
C ASP A 38 -0.47 4.17 7.59
N ILE A 39 -0.51 5.20 6.74
CA ILE A 39 0.71 5.70 6.09
C ILE A 39 1.67 6.25 7.13
N LEU A 40 1.18 7.03 8.10
CA LEU A 40 2.03 7.58 9.15
C LEU A 40 2.63 6.47 10.02
N ALA A 41 1.86 5.46 10.35
CA ALA A 41 2.35 4.35 11.16
C ALA A 41 3.50 3.63 10.46
N LEU A 42 3.36 3.36 9.16
CA LEU A 42 4.44 2.74 8.39
C LEU A 42 5.63 3.67 8.24
N ALA A 43 5.40 4.94 7.91
CA ALA A 43 6.48 5.90 7.73
C ALA A 43 7.33 6.05 8.98
N ASN A 44 6.70 5.95 10.15
CA ASN A 44 7.37 6.11 11.44
C ASN A 44 7.93 4.80 12.02
N SER A 45 7.74 3.68 11.34
CA SER A 45 8.26 2.39 11.80
C SER A 45 9.77 2.36 11.70
N HIS A 46 10.41 1.47 12.47
CA HIS A 46 11.86 1.37 12.53
C HIS A 46 12.50 0.61 11.36
N SER A 47 11.69 0.04 10.50
CA SER A 47 12.22 -0.69 9.36
C SER A 47 12.97 0.25 8.40
N ILE A 48 14.10 -0.22 7.86
CA ILE A 48 14.93 0.56 6.93
C ILE A 48 14.77 0.11 5.49
N ARG A 49 13.71 -0.62 5.19
CA ARG A 49 13.43 -1.12 3.84
C ARG A 49 12.21 -0.41 3.25
N ASN A 50 11.95 -0.65 1.96
CA ASN A 50 10.71 -0.18 1.34
C ASN A 50 9.52 -0.74 2.09
N LYS A 51 8.50 0.10 2.29
CA LYS A 51 7.30 -0.26 3.06
C LYS A 51 6.10 -0.24 2.15
N TYR A 52 5.16 -1.15 2.40
CA TYR A 52 4.02 -1.36 1.50
C TYR A 52 2.71 -1.50 2.23
N ILE A 53 1.66 -0.90 1.64
CA ILE A 53 0.27 -1.28 1.90
C ILE A 53 -0.23 -1.89 0.60
N ILE A 54 -0.65 -3.15 0.65
CA ILE A 54 -1.11 -3.89 -0.53
C ILE A 54 -2.62 -4.10 -0.39
N ILE A 55 -3.39 -3.44 -1.24
CA ILE A 55 -4.85 -3.43 -1.21
C ILE A 55 -5.37 -4.38 -2.28
N GLY A 56 -6.23 -5.30 -1.90
CA GLY A 56 -6.66 -6.43 -2.71
C GLY A 56 -5.97 -7.72 -2.28
N ALA A 57 -5.44 -7.74 -1.06
CA ALA A 57 -4.76 -8.92 -0.51
C ALA A 57 -5.52 -9.42 0.71
N ILE A 58 -5.98 -10.64 0.66
CA ILE A 58 -6.71 -11.29 1.76
C ILE A 58 -5.68 -11.91 2.70
N GLU A 59 -5.72 -11.51 3.95
CA GLU A 59 -4.75 -11.88 4.96
C GLU A 59 -5.32 -12.96 5.90
N GLU A 60 -4.48 -13.94 6.23
CA GLU A 60 -4.73 -14.90 7.30
C GLU A 60 -3.41 -15.15 8.02
N ASN A 61 -3.42 -15.03 9.34
CA ASN A 61 -2.21 -15.21 10.16
C ASN A 61 -1.05 -14.36 9.69
N ASN A 62 -1.35 -13.10 9.32
CA ASN A 62 -0.41 -12.09 8.85
C ASN A 62 0.20 -12.33 7.46
N ALA A 63 -0.21 -13.38 6.77
CA ALA A 63 0.25 -13.67 5.42
C ALA A 63 -0.87 -13.49 4.41
N CYS A 64 -0.51 -13.11 3.18
CA CYS A 64 -1.49 -13.04 2.10
C CYS A 64 -1.79 -14.45 1.61
N THR A 65 -3.06 -14.85 1.66
CA THR A 65 -3.48 -16.17 1.19
C THR A 65 -4.09 -16.13 -0.21
N LYS A 66 -4.59 -14.96 -0.63
CA LYS A 66 -5.34 -14.85 -1.87
C LYS A 66 -5.43 -13.39 -2.28
N LEU A 67 -5.42 -13.12 -3.59
CA LEU A 67 -5.67 -11.79 -4.11
C LEU A 67 -7.15 -11.62 -4.46
N ARG A 68 -7.63 -10.40 -4.31
CA ARG A 68 -8.98 -10.00 -4.63
C ARG A 68 -8.92 -8.85 -5.62
N GLU A 69 -9.65 -8.97 -6.73
CA GLU A 69 -9.73 -7.92 -7.73
C GLU A 69 -10.31 -6.64 -7.08
N ILE A 70 -9.61 -5.50 -7.21
CA ILE A 70 -10.16 -4.22 -6.80
C ILE A 70 -10.95 -3.61 -7.95
N ASP A 71 -11.90 -2.74 -7.62
CA ASP A 71 -12.63 -1.98 -8.63
C ASP A 71 -11.82 -0.73 -8.99
N THR A 72 -11.10 -0.79 -10.10
CA THR A 72 -10.20 0.28 -10.53
C THR A 72 -10.93 1.59 -10.84
N LYS A 73 -12.25 1.54 -11.01
CA LYS A 73 -13.05 2.74 -11.24
C LYS A 73 -13.42 3.47 -9.95
N GLN A 74 -13.25 2.82 -8.81
CA GLN A 74 -13.65 3.35 -7.52
C GLN A 74 -12.47 3.82 -6.66
N ILE A 75 -11.25 3.62 -7.10
CA ILE A 75 -10.08 4.09 -6.35
C ILE A 75 -9.94 5.60 -6.48
N ARG A 76 -9.23 6.21 -5.54
CA ARG A 76 -8.82 7.61 -5.67
C ARG A 76 -7.87 7.73 -6.85
N ASP A 77 -7.95 8.83 -7.61
CA ASP A 77 -6.92 9.07 -8.61
C ASP A 77 -5.63 9.52 -7.92
N GLU A 78 -4.52 9.46 -8.68
CA GLU A 78 -3.21 9.77 -8.11
C GLU A 78 -3.11 11.21 -7.61
N ALA A 79 -3.72 12.16 -8.31
CA ALA A 79 -3.69 13.56 -7.90
C ALA A 79 -4.42 13.76 -6.56
N GLU A 80 -5.57 13.13 -6.40
CA GLU A 80 -6.33 13.16 -5.14
C GLU A 80 -5.52 12.54 -4.01
N PHE A 81 -4.89 11.39 -4.26
CA PHE A 81 -4.05 10.73 -3.28
C PHE A 81 -2.87 11.63 -2.86
N GLN A 82 -2.16 12.22 -3.83
CA GLN A 82 -1.04 13.10 -3.54
C GLN A 82 -1.47 14.35 -2.77
N GLN A 83 -2.66 14.85 -3.03
CA GLN A 83 -3.19 15.98 -2.28
C GLN A 83 -3.42 15.63 -0.81
N ILE A 84 -3.91 14.43 -0.53
CA ILE A 84 -4.06 13.94 0.84
C ILE A 84 -2.69 13.86 1.52
N ILE A 85 -1.70 13.30 0.85
CA ILE A 85 -0.35 13.21 1.38
C ILE A 85 0.20 14.60 1.71
N ASN A 86 0.08 15.53 0.78
CA ASN A 86 0.61 16.91 0.96
C ASN A 86 -0.11 17.67 2.07
N THR A 87 -1.39 17.38 2.29
CA THR A 87 -2.20 18.11 3.29
C THR A 87 -2.00 17.59 4.69
N TYR A 88 -1.90 16.26 4.87
CA TYR A 88 -1.96 15.63 6.18
C TYR A 88 -0.67 14.96 6.62
N ILE A 89 0.29 14.83 5.73
CA ILE A 89 1.54 14.13 6.01
C ILE A 89 2.70 15.08 5.70
N TYR A 90 3.83 14.83 6.35
CA TYR A 90 5.00 15.71 6.26
C TYR A 90 5.43 15.95 4.84
N GLU A 91 5.90 17.16 4.60
CA GLU A 91 6.62 17.51 3.39
C GLU A 91 7.77 16.52 3.17
N ASN A 92 8.07 16.24 1.92
CA ASN A 92 9.16 15.37 1.50
C ASN A 92 8.95 13.87 1.73
N LEU A 93 7.80 13.44 2.21
CA LEU A 93 7.53 12.02 2.21
C LEU A 93 7.17 11.60 0.79
N ILE A 94 7.99 10.73 0.21
CA ILE A 94 7.72 10.17 -1.11
C ILE A 94 6.83 8.96 -0.92
N VAL A 95 5.69 8.95 -1.60
CA VAL A 95 4.75 7.83 -1.56
C VAL A 95 4.34 7.50 -2.98
N ASN A 96 4.55 6.26 -3.39
CA ASN A 96 4.13 5.76 -4.69
C ASN A 96 2.77 5.09 -4.56
N TYR A 97 1.92 5.29 -5.56
CA TYR A 97 0.53 4.86 -5.56
C TYR A 97 0.24 4.27 -6.93
N ARG A 98 0.14 2.95 -7.03
CA ARG A 98 0.06 2.27 -8.32
C ARG A 98 -0.94 1.13 -8.33
N ILE A 99 -1.60 0.96 -9.48
CA ILE A 99 -2.36 -0.25 -9.75
C ILE A 99 -1.43 -1.23 -10.45
N LEU A 100 -1.35 -2.45 -9.94
CA LEU A 100 -0.59 -3.53 -10.55
C LEU A 100 -1.52 -4.69 -10.88
N ASN A 101 -1.21 -5.41 -11.96
CA ASN A 101 -1.89 -6.66 -12.25
C ASN A 101 -0.95 -7.80 -11.85
N ILE A 102 -1.34 -8.54 -10.84
CA ILE A 102 -0.58 -9.68 -10.32
C ILE A 102 -1.46 -10.92 -10.45
N ASP A 103 -0.95 -11.92 -11.15
CA ASP A 103 -1.66 -13.19 -11.34
C ASP A 103 -3.10 -13.00 -11.85
N GLY A 104 -3.29 -12.03 -12.75
CA GLY A 104 -4.58 -11.74 -13.36
C GLY A 104 -5.53 -10.88 -12.55
N LYS A 105 -5.09 -10.40 -11.40
CA LYS A 105 -5.92 -9.54 -10.55
C LYS A 105 -5.31 -8.16 -10.44
N ASN A 106 -6.16 -7.14 -10.54
CA ASN A 106 -5.73 -5.76 -10.30
C ASN A 106 -5.74 -5.48 -8.81
N ILE A 107 -4.62 -5.02 -8.30
CA ILE A 107 -4.45 -4.63 -6.91
C ILE A 107 -3.92 -3.21 -6.85
N LEU A 108 -4.11 -2.54 -5.71
CA LEU A 108 -3.62 -1.19 -5.49
C LEU A 108 -2.48 -1.27 -4.49
N VAL A 109 -1.34 -0.66 -4.84
CA VAL A 109 -0.15 -0.71 -3.99
C VAL A 109 0.28 0.69 -3.61
N ILE A 110 0.45 0.91 -2.31
CA ILE A 110 1.05 2.12 -1.76
C ILE A 110 2.43 1.74 -1.27
N GLN A 111 3.45 2.42 -1.76
CA GLN A 111 4.83 2.18 -1.36
C GLN A 111 5.41 3.43 -0.73
N ILE A 112 6.04 3.26 0.42
CA ILE A 112 6.88 4.30 1.01
C ILE A 112 8.32 3.80 0.83
N PRO A 113 9.06 4.37 -0.16
CA PRO A 113 10.40 3.86 -0.45
C PRO A 113 11.38 4.27 0.64
N VAL A 114 12.41 3.44 0.81
CA VAL A 114 13.51 3.80 1.70
C VAL A 114 14.24 5.00 1.10
N ILE A 115 14.58 5.96 1.95
CA ILE A 115 15.32 7.16 1.54
C ILE A 115 16.73 7.05 2.12
N ASN A 116 17.71 7.16 1.24
CA ASN A 116 19.12 7.11 1.62
C ASN A 116 19.68 8.54 1.75
#